data_17b0bd1ab1a96741da5f0a9f55c68645
#
_entry.id   17b0bd1ab1a96741da5f0a9f55c68645
#
_cell.length_a   1.000
_cell.length_b   1.000
_cell.length_c   1.000
_cell.angle_alpha   90.00
_cell.angle_beta   90.00
_cell.angle_gamma   90.00
#
_symmetry.space_group_name_H-M   'P 1'
#
loop_
_entity.id
_entity.type
_entity.pdbx_description
1 polymer ?
#
loop_
_entity_poly.entity_id
_entity_poly.type
_entity_poly.pdbx_seq_one_letter_code
_entity_poly.pdbx_strand_id
1 'polypeptide(L)'
;EGVVTVLGGPHARCYPEDAVKYFDYVMGVTDEELCREVLADCSQYRPIGVQLAAKSSPRHLPGVRERWKFISKALEKTTRLFRVVPMIGSLGCPYTCSFCIDANEPYQPLDFEVLKEDLRFILTKIKRPLVSWYDPNFGVRFDDYMNAIEEAVPQNSIDFIAESSLSLLSEPHLKRLRQNGFQALLPGIESWFDMGNKSKTGAKQGIDKVNAVSEHINLILSYIPYVQTNFVVGLDSDNGPESFELTKRFVDKAPAAFPAYPLITAFGRAAPLNLEYQSDGRVLPFPFHFLNNSHASNVKPKNYSWPEFYDLLIGLAQYSYSWRAIYNRFRATRTRIPRWMNLMRAISTEGSGRLKFYRKIRKFLDEDIQFRAFFEGETRVVPQFYVDMIKKDLGKLWHYLPEDGIYHDPNAYLKSEMEKRQKKARTA
;
A
#
# COMPACT_ATOMS: atom_id res chain seq x y z
N GLU A 1 -4.78 -32.55 -0.80
CA GLU A 1 -4.02 -33.70 -1.35
C GLU A 1 -4.23 -33.76 -2.84
N GLY A 2 -3.15 -33.85 -3.62
CA GLY A 2 -3.22 -33.97 -5.06
C GLY A 2 -3.34 -32.65 -5.85
N VAL A 3 -3.39 -31.50 -5.21
CA VAL A 3 -3.44 -30.19 -5.86
C VAL A 3 -2.07 -29.55 -5.87
N VAL A 4 -1.63 -29.06 -7.02
CA VAL A 4 -0.42 -28.24 -7.14
C VAL A 4 -0.75 -26.82 -6.69
N THR A 5 0.10 -26.28 -5.84
CA THR A 5 -0.07 -24.95 -5.26
C THR A 5 0.90 -23.95 -5.89
N VAL A 6 0.39 -22.80 -6.32
CA VAL A 6 1.18 -21.73 -6.95
C VAL A 6 0.91 -20.42 -6.22
N LEU A 7 1.95 -19.77 -5.72
CA LEU A 7 1.87 -18.46 -5.12
C LEU A 7 2.51 -17.41 -6.03
N GLY A 8 1.78 -16.35 -6.29
CA GLY A 8 2.26 -15.14 -6.98
C GLY A 8 1.94 -13.87 -6.19
N GLY A 9 2.29 -12.73 -6.76
CA GLY A 9 1.97 -11.41 -6.21
C GLY A 9 2.97 -10.87 -5.19
N PRO A 10 2.60 -9.83 -4.41
CA PRO A 10 3.53 -9.10 -3.54
C PRO A 10 4.27 -9.97 -2.52
N HIS A 11 3.58 -10.91 -1.88
CA HIS A 11 4.22 -11.79 -0.88
C HIS A 11 5.32 -12.66 -1.51
N ALA A 12 5.06 -13.26 -2.69
CA ALA A 12 6.07 -14.04 -3.41
C ALA A 12 7.30 -13.20 -3.82
N ARG A 13 7.12 -11.90 -4.08
CA ARG A 13 8.21 -10.97 -4.41
C ARG A 13 8.99 -10.54 -3.16
N CYS A 14 8.28 -10.27 -2.07
CA CYS A 14 8.87 -9.77 -0.83
C CYS A 14 9.54 -10.88 0.00
N TYR A 15 8.91 -12.04 0.07
CA TYR A 15 9.25 -13.11 1.01
C TYR A 15 9.29 -14.49 0.34
N PRO A 16 10.03 -14.66 -0.76
CA PRO A 16 10.06 -15.94 -1.47
C PRO A 16 10.65 -17.07 -0.60
N GLU A 17 11.60 -16.77 0.30
CA GLU A 17 12.21 -17.75 1.21
C GLU A 17 11.22 -18.34 2.23
N ASP A 18 10.17 -17.60 2.55
CA ASP A 18 9.07 -18.12 3.37
C ASP A 18 8.07 -18.90 2.51
N ALA A 19 7.67 -18.32 1.39
CA ALA A 19 6.67 -18.89 0.50
C ALA A 19 7.03 -20.30 0.00
N VAL A 20 8.30 -20.56 -0.30
CA VAL A 20 8.77 -21.88 -0.80
C VAL A 20 8.61 -23.03 0.20
N LYS A 21 8.38 -22.74 1.48
CA LYS A 21 8.11 -23.77 2.50
C LYS A 21 6.72 -24.38 2.35
N TYR A 22 5.77 -23.64 1.73
CA TYR A 22 4.35 -23.95 1.74
C TYR A 22 3.75 -24.18 0.35
N PHE A 23 4.43 -23.71 -0.70
CA PHE A 23 3.92 -23.77 -2.07
C PHE A 23 4.86 -24.55 -2.98
N ASP A 24 4.28 -25.29 -3.92
CA ASP A 24 5.03 -26.05 -4.92
C ASP A 24 5.81 -25.09 -5.84
N TYR A 25 5.14 -24.04 -6.33
CA TYR A 25 5.73 -22.99 -7.14
C TYR A 25 5.53 -21.61 -6.49
N VAL A 26 6.59 -20.82 -6.45
CA VAL A 26 6.58 -19.43 -6.00
C VAL A 26 7.03 -18.55 -7.16
N MET A 27 6.08 -17.78 -7.70
CA MET A 27 6.29 -16.96 -8.89
C MET A 27 6.42 -15.48 -8.49
N GLY A 28 7.57 -14.89 -8.79
CA GLY A 28 7.81 -13.45 -8.60
C GLY A 28 7.14 -12.63 -9.71
N VAL A 29 7.93 -11.92 -10.53
CA VAL A 29 7.41 -11.30 -11.77
C VAL A 29 6.95 -12.41 -12.72
N THR A 30 5.76 -12.28 -13.28
CA THR A 30 5.10 -13.36 -14.02
C THR A 30 4.59 -12.83 -15.36
N ASP A 31 4.83 -13.59 -16.41
CA ASP A 31 4.25 -13.40 -17.75
C ASP A 31 3.48 -14.64 -18.22
N GLU A 32 2.93 -14.56 -19.41
CA GLU A 32 2.14 -15.66 -19.99
C GLU A 32 2.98 -16.89 -20.29
N GLU A 33 4.23 -16.72 -20.73
CA GLU A 33 5.16 -17.81 -21.06
C GLU A 33 5.46 -18.62 -19.79
N LEU A 34 5.83 -17.95 -18.71
CA LEU A 34 6.09 -18.58 -17.42
C LEU A 34 4.84 -19.30 -16.87
N CYS A 35 3.66 -18.72 -17.04
CA CYS A 35 2.40 -19.39 -16.66
C CYS A 35 2.19 -20.68 -17.46
N ARG A 36 2.46 -20.68 -18.77
CA ARG A 36 2.34 -21.87 -19.62
C ARG A 36 3.35 -22.93 -19.25
N GLU A 37 4.60 -22.55 -18.98
CA GLU A 37 5.65 -23.47 -18.51
C GLU A 37 5.22 -24.17 -17.22
N VAL A 38 4.77 -23.41 -16.21
CA VAL A 38 4.29 -23.98 -14.94
C VAL A 38 3.11 -24.91 -15.15
N LEU A 39 2.14 -24.55 -16.01
CA LEU A 39 0.99 -25.40 -16.30
C LEU A 39 1.39 -26.70 -17.01
N ALA A 40 2.36 -26.66 -17.92
CA ALA A 40 2.88 -27.82 -18.58
C ALA A 40 3.63 -28.75 -17.61
N ASP A 41 4.45 -28.15 -16.73
CA ASP A 41 5.23 -28.86 -15.74
C ASP A 41 4.35 -29.53 -14.67
N CYS A 42 3.30 -28.85 -14.22
CA CYS A 42 2.34 -29.36 -13.24
C CYS A 42 1.67 -30.68 -13.65
N SER A 43 1.59 -30.97 -14.94
CA SER A 43 1.00 -32.24 -15.44
C SER A 43 1.92 -33.45 -15.29
N GLN A 44 3.22 -33.21 -15.19
CA GLN A 44 4.26 -34.26 -15.23
C GLN A 44 5.03 -34.38 -13.92
N TYR A 45 5.17 -33.30 -13.17
CA TYR A 45 6.05 -33.20 -12.01
C TYR A 45 5.45 -32.32 -10.92
N ARG A 46 5.74 -32.63 -9.66
CA ARG A 46 5.34 -31.84 -8.48
C ARG A 46 6.56 -31.45 -7.69
N PRO A 47 7.23 -30.36 -8.08
CA PRO A 47 8.29 -29.82 -7.25
C PRO A 47 7.71 -29.21 -5.97
N ILE A 48 8.55 -29.08 -4.95
CA ILE A 48 8.24 -28.32 -3.75
C ILE A 48 9.23 -27.18 -3.67
N GLY A 49 8.74 -25.95 -3.50
CA GLY A 49 9.56 -24.79 -3.23
C GLY A 49 10.36 -24.26 -4.42
N VAL A 50 9.84 -24.40 -5.64
CA VAL A 50 10.51 -23.86 -6.84
C VAL A 50 10.22 -22.38 -6.96
N GLN A 51 11.28 -21.55 -6.95
CA GLN A 51 11.21 -20.12 -7.23
C GLN A 51 11.38 -19.86 -8.72
N LEU A 52 10.43 -19.16 -9.31
CA LEU A 52 10.44 -18.77 -10.72
C LEU A 52 10.16 -17.27 -10.85
N ALA A 53 10.71 -16.65 -11.88
CA ALA A 53 10.39 -15.28 -12.26
C ALA A 53 10.61 -15.11 -13.76
N ALA A 54 9.70 -14.40 -14.43
CA ALA A 54 9.90 -13.96 -15.80
C ALA A 54 11.09 -13.01 -15.88
N LYS A 55 11.76 -12.96 -17.03
CA LYS A 55 12.93 -12.10 -17.27
C LYS A 55 12.58 -10.61 -17.27
N SER A 56 11.34 -10.30 -17.60
CA SER A 56 10.82 -8.92 -17.68
C SER A 56 9.36 -8.90 -17.25
N SER A 57 8.89 -7.72 -16.85
CA SER A 57 7.47 -7.49 -16.57
C SER A 57 6.63 -7.69 -17.84
N PRO A 58 5.43 -8.28 -17.75
CA PRO A 58 4.57 -8.55 -18.90
C PRO A 58 4.10 -7.24 -19.54
N ARG A 59 4.04 -7.21 -20.86
CA ARG A 59 3.45 -6.09 -21.61
C ARG A 59 1.94 -6.15 -21.70
N HIS A 60 1.39 -7.34 -21.47
CA HIS A 60 -0.02 -7.63 -21.55
C HIS A 60 -0.46 -8.39 -20.29
N LEU A 61 -1.57 -7.97 -19.72
CA LEU A 61 -2.25 -8.69 -18.64
C LEU A 61 -3.70 -8.95 -19.07
N PRO A 62 -4.31 -10.03 -18.58
CA PRO A 62 -5.73 -10.26 -18.83
C PRO A 62 -6.57 -9.04 -18.40
N GLY A 63 -7.35 -8.51 -19.31
CA GLY A 63 -8.19 -7.34 -19.10
C GLY A 63 -9.37 -7.60 -18.14
N VAL A 64 -10.14 -6.56 -17.86
CA VAL A 64 -11.36 -6.67 -17.03
C VAL A 64 -12.38 -7.60 -17.70
N ARG A 65 -12.51 -7.55 -19.02
CA ARG A 65 -13.40 -8.41 -19.81
C ARG A 65 -13.08 -9.89 -19.59
N GLU A 66 -11.80 -10.26 -19.69
CA GLU A 66 -11.35 -11.65 -19.53
C GLU A 66 -11.50 -12.14 -18.10
N ARG A 67 -11.26 -11.26 -17.11
CA ARG A 67 -11.40 -11.54 -15.68
C ARG A 67 -12.82 -11.35 -15.14
N TRP A 68 -13.78 -10.97 -15.99
CA TRP A 68 -15.13 -10.60 -15.54
C TRP A 68 -15.84 -11.69 -14.73
N LYS A 69 -15.62 -12.95 -15.09
CA LYS A 69 -16.13 -14.11 -14.33
C LYS A 69 -15.78 -14.06 -12.83
N PHE A 70 -14.60 -13.55 -12.50
CA PHE A 70 -14.15 -13.44 -11.09
C PHE A 70 -14.61 -12.10 -10.48
N ILE A 71 -14.49 -11.02 -11.24
CA ILE A 71 -14.87 -9.67 -10.80
C ILE A 71 -16.36 -9.62 -10.47
N SER A 72 -17.23 -10.14 -11.35
CA SER A 72 -18.69 -10.14 -11.13
C SER A 72 -19.09 -10.86 -9.84
N LYS A 73 -18.49 -12.02 -9.55
CA LYS A 73 -18.73 -12.77 -8.31
C LYS A 73 -18.33 -11.98 -7.05
N ALA A 74 -17.23 -11.22 -7.12
CA ALA A 74 -16.82 -10.36 -6.02
C ALA A 74 -17.80 -9.18 -5.85
N LEU A 75 -18.22 -8.56 -6.96
CA LEU A 75 -19.19 -7.46 -6.94
C LEU A 75 -20.56 -7.89 -6.40
N GLU A 76 -21.02 -9.10 -6.73
CA GLU A 76 -22.28 -9.66 -6.21
C GLU A 76 -22.27 -9.81 -4.68
N LYS A 77 -21.15 -10.22 -4.12
CA LYS A 77 -20.96 -10.39 -2.67
C LYS A 77 -20.69 -9.07 -1.92
N THR A 78 -20.42 -7.99 -2.64
CA THR A 78 -20.11 -6.68 -2.07
C THR A 78 -21.37 -5.82 -2.05
N THR A 79 -21.60 -5.09 -0.95
CA THR A 79 -22.70 -4.14 -0.87
C THR A 79 -22.55 -3.07 -1.95
N ARG A 80 -23.68 -2.62 -2.52
CA ARG A 80 -23.68 -1.71 -3.68
C ARG A 80 -22.80 -0.47 -3.52
N LEU A 81 -22.73 0.07 -2.31
CA LEU A 81 -21.96 1.27 -2.00
C LEU A 81 -20.43 1.07 -2.15
N PHE A 82 -19.95 -0.17 -2.00
CA PHE A 82 -18.53 -0.52 -2.03
C PHE A 82 -18.13 -1.32 -3.28
N ARG A 83 -18.99 -1.38 -4.28
CA ARG A 83 -18.69 -2.07 -5.54
C ARG A 83 -17.71 -1.25 -6.36
N VAL A 84 -16.50 -1.77 -6.48
CA VAL A 84 -15.41 -1.15 -7.23
C VAL A 84 -14.89 -2.15 -8.25
N VAL A 85 -14.76 -1.73 -9.51
CA VAL A 85 -14.14 -2.55 -10.56
C VAL A 85 -12.64 -2.26 -10.55
N PRO A 86 -11.78 -3.26 -10.29
CA PRO A 86 -10.33 -3.06 -10.30
C PRO A 86 -9.79 -3.00 -11.73
N MET A 87 -9.01 -1.98 -12.04
CA MET A 87 -8.32 -1.79 -13.31
C MET A 87 -6.83 -1.53 -13.07
N ILE A 88 -5.99 -2.01 -13.96
CA ILE A 88 -4.55 -1.78 -13.98
C ILE A 88 -4.20 -1.31 -15.38
N GLY A 89 -3.52 -0.21 -15.50
CA GLY A 89 -3.05 0.36 -16.76
C GLY A 89 -1.53 0.41 -16.88
N SER A 90 -0.80 0.20 -15.77
CA SER A 90 0.67 0.09 -15.78
C SER A 90 1.19 -0.80 -14.66
N LEU A 91 2.41 -1.29 -14.87
CA LEU A 91 3.23 -1.95 -13.87
C LEU A 91 4.44 -1.08 -13.53
N GLY A 92 5.00 -1.26 -12.33
CA GLY A 92 6.16 -0.52 -11.86
C GLY A 92 5.94 0.98 -11.71
N CYS A 93 6.99 1.70 -11.34
CA CYS A 93 6.93 3.13 -11.04
C CYS A 93 8.26 3.79 -11.43
N PRO A 94 8.27 5.03 -11.98
CA PRO A 94 9.52 5.72 -12.29
C PRO A 94 10.23 6.29 -11.06
N TYR A 95 9.58 6.29 -9.89
CA TYR A 95 10.18 6.73 -8.63
C TYR A 95 10.83 5.55 -7.90
N THR A 96 11.97 5.81 -7.30
CA THR A 96 12.77 4.83 -6.53
C THR A 96 12.61 5.03 -5.04
N CYS A 97 11.37 5.11 -4.55
CA CYS A 97 11.09 5.25 -3.12
C CYS A 97 11.59 4.03 -2.36
N SER A 98 12.59 4.19 -1.51
CA SER A 98 13.31 3.08 -0.86
C SER A 98 12.41 2.16 0.00
N PHE A 99 11.32 2.66 0.54
CA PHE A 99 10.33 1.89 1.31
C PHE A 99 9.34 1.10 0.43
N CYS A 100 9.29 1.36 -0.88
CA CYS A 100 8.28 0.80 -1.78
C CYS A 100 8.73 -0.54 -2.36
N ILE A 101 7.80 -1.49 -2.45
CA ILE A 101 8.05 -2.79 -3.09
C ILE A 101 8.22 -2.70 -4.62
N ASP A 102 7.80 -1.58 -5.22
CA ASP A 102 7.93 -1.32 -6.66
C ASP A 102 9.12 -0.41 -7.00
N ALA A 103 10.00 -0.09 -6.05
CA ALA A 103 11.14 0.79 -6.24
C ALA A 103 12.12 0.34 -7.34
N ASN A 104 12.22 -0.96 -7.57
CA ASN A 104 13.11 -1.58 -8.55
C ASN A 104 12.38 -2.13 -9.78
N GLU A 105 11.07 -1.89 -9.86
CA GLU A 105 10.27 -2.34 -10.99
C GLU A 105 10.17 -1.20 -12.03
N PRO A 106 10.72 -1.39 -13.24
CA PRO A 106 10.64 -0.38 -14.28
C PRO A 106 9.18 -0.06 -14.62
N TYR A 107 8.88 1.24 -14.79
CA TYR A 107 7.56 1.65 -15.26
C TYR A 107 7.28 1.09 -16.65
N GLN A 108 6.17 0.42 -16.80
CA GLN A 108 5.71 -0.15 -18.06
C GLN A 108 4.20 0.05 -18.22
N PRO A 109 3.74 0.86 -19.18
CA PRO A 109 2.33 0.94 -19.52
C PRO A 109 1.86 -0.37 -20.14
N LEU A 110 0.64 -0.76 -19.83
CA LEU A 110 -0.06 -1.85 -20.49
C LEU A 110 -0.69 -1.36 -21.81
N ASP A 111 -1.23 -2.30 -22.59
CA ASP A 111 -1.84 -2.00 -23.88
C ASP A 111 -3.08 -1.09 -23.72
N PHE A 112 -3.05 0.09 -24.32
CA PHE A 112 -4.15 1.06 -24.26
C PHE A 112 -5.37 0.62 -25.05
N GLU A 113 -5.24 -0.23 -26.08
CA GLU A 113 -6.40 -0.78 -26.80
C GLU A 113 -7.20 -1.73 -25.90
N VAL A 114 -6.52 -2.61 -25.14
CA VAL A 114 -7.17 -3.47 -24.15
C VAL A 114 -7.87 -2.61 -23.08
N LEU A 115 -7.23 -1.54 -22.62
CA LEU A 115 -7.81 -0.60 -21.67
C LEU A 115 -9.09 0.05 -22.21
N LYS A 116 -9.09 0.50 -23.47
CA LYS A 116 -10.29 1.08 -24.12
C LYS A 116 -11.43 0.05 -24.23
N GLU A 117 -11.11 -1.19 -24.63
CA GLU A 117 -12.09 -2.27 -24.70
C GLU A 117 -12.69 -2.59 -23.32
N ASP A 118 -11.86 -2.65 -22.29
CA ASP A 118 -12.30 -2.89 -20.92
C ASP A 118 -13.24 -1.79 -20.42
N LEU A 119 -12.92 -0.53 -20.66
CA LEU A 119 -13.78 0.62 -20.28
C LEU A 119 -15.14 0.54 -20.98
N ARG A 120 -15.18 0.26 -22.30
CA ARG A 120 -16.42 0.05 -23.06
C ARG A 120 -17.22 -1.12 -22.48
N PHE A 121 -16.54 -2.24 -22.22
CA PHE A 121 -17.17 -3.43 -21.68
C PHE A 121 -17.79 -3.19 -20.30
N ILE A 122 -17.09 -2.52 -19.40
CA ILE A 122 -17.59 -2.21 -18.04
C ILE A 122 -18.92 -1.44 -18.13
N LEU A 123 -19.05 -0.46 -19.04
CA LEU A 123 -20.28 0.30 -19.24
C LEU A 123 -21.44 -0.56 -19.76
N THR A 124 -21.18 -1.67 -20.46
CA THR A 124 -22.24 -2.63 -20.84
C THR A 124 -22.77 -3.42 -19.64
N LYS A 125 -21.99 -3.53 -18.56
CA LYS A 125 -22.32 -4.34 -17.37
C LYS A 125 -22.87 -3.53 -16.21
N ILE A 126 -22.40 -2.31 -16.03
CA ILE A 126 -22.74 -1.48 -14.88
C ILE A 126 -23.04 -0.06 -15.35
N LYS A 127 -24.23 0.43 -15.00
CA LYS A 127 -24.57 1.84 -15.23
C LYS A 127 -23.80 2.71 -14.23
N ARG A 128 -22.95 3.60 -14.73
CA ARG A 128 -22.08 4.49 -13.96
C ARG A 128 -21.23 3.71 -12.92
N PRO A 129 -20.29 2.89 -13.38
CA PRO A 129 -19.42 2.10 -12.50
C PRO A 129 -18.45 2.99 -11.72
N LEU A 130 -18.02 2.52 -10.56
CA LEU A 130 -16.84 3.04 -9.86
C LEU A 130 -15.65 2.14 -10.23
N VAL A 131 -14.63 2.72 -10.85
CA VAL A 131 -13.41 2.05 -11.28
C VAL A 131 -12.24 2.56 -10.43
N SER A 132 -11.48 1.65 -9.84
CA SER A 132 -10.24 1.99 -9.13
C SER A 132 -9.03 1.55 -9.94
N TRP A 133 -8.14 2.50 -10.20
CA TRP A 133 -6.84 2.25 -10.79
C TRP A 133 -5.90 1.71 -9.72
N TYR A 134 -5.33 0.53 -9.97
CA TYR A 134 -4.34 -0.11 -9.12
C TYR A 134 -2.91 0.04 -9.65
N ASP A 135 -2.70 1.05 -10.49
CA ASP A 135 -1.37 1.45 -10.93
C ASP A 135 -0.56 1.92 -9.72
N PRO A 136 0.71 1.54 -9.57
CA PRO A 136 1.57 2.05 -8.50
C PRO A 136 1.67 3.57 -8.48
N ASN A 137 1.48 4.22 -9.65
CA ASN A 137 1.43 5.68 -9.79
C ASN A 137 0.68 6.06 -11.06
N PHE A 138 -0.62 6.33 -10.93
CA PHE A 138 -1.46 6.73 -12.06
C PHE A 138 -1.02 8.06 -12.65
N GLY A 139 -1.01 8.16 -13.96
CA GLY A 139 -0.77 9.40 -14.70
C GLY A 139 0.69 9.68 -15.05
N VAL A 140 1.60 8.70 -14.95
CA VAL A 140 2.99 8.83 -15.45
C VAL A 140 2.98 9.13 -16.95
N ARG A 141 2.13 8.48 -17.74
CA ARG A 141 1.82 8.80 -19.14
C ARG A 141 0.44 9.46 -19.23
N PHE A 142 0.28 10.60 -18.59
CA PHE A 142 -1.01 11.23 -18.34
C PHE A 142 -1.86 11.40 -19.60
N ASP A 143 -1.28 11.96 -20.65
CA ASP A 143 -2.02 12.24 -21.89
C ASP A 143 -2.49 10.97 -22.58
N ASP A 144 -1.67 9.93 -22.61
CA ASP A 144 -2.05 8.65 -23.21
C ASP A 144 -3.24 8.00 -22.50
N TYR A 145 -3.24 8.02 -21.14
CA TYR A 145 -4.35 7.54 -20.34
C TYR A 145 -5.62 8.34 -20.59
N MET A 146 -5.51 9.66 -20.58
CA MET A 146 -6.67 10.53 -20.76
C MET A 146 -7.24 10.41 -22.18
N ASN A 147 -6.37 10.32 -23.20
CA ASN A 147 -6.79 10.06 -24.58
C ASN A 147 -7.53 8.72 -24.69
N ALA A 148 -6.97 7.65 -24.09
CA ALA A 148 -7.60 6.34 -24.11
C ALA A 148 -8.99 6.35 -23.43
N ILE A 149 -9.13 7.04 -22.31
CA ILE A 149 -10.43 7.17 -21.61
C ILE A 149 -11.42 7.97 -22.48
N GLU A 150 -11.01 9.10 -23.04
CA GLU A 150 -11.86 10.00 -23.83
C GLU A 150 -12.31 9.38 -25.17
N GLU A 151 -11.47 8.53 -25.77
CA GLU A 151 -11.81 7.76 -26.99
C GLU A 151 -12.72 6.54 -26.67
N ALA A 152 -12.60 6.00 -25.48
CA ALA A 152 -13.32 4.77 -25.12
C ALA A 152 -14.75 5.04 -24.67
N VAL A 153 -14.97 6.09 -23.85
CA VAL A 153 -16.24 6.29 -23.13
C VAL A 153 -16.66 7.77 -23.09
N PRO A 154 -17.95 8.05 -23.01
CA PRO A 154 -18.44 9.42 -22.82
C PRO A 154 -17.88 10.03 -21.54
N GLN A 155 -17.60 11.34 -21.55
CA GLN A 155 -17.13 12.07 -20.38
C GLN A 155 -18.08 11.86 -19.19
N ASN A 156 -17.50 11.67 -18.02
CA ASN A 156 -18.22 11.51 -16.73
C ASN A 156 -19.23 10.33 -16.70
N SER A 157 -19.05 9.33 -17.58
CA SER A 157 -19.86 8.10 -17.57
C SER A 157 -19.37 7.06 -16.56
N ILE A 158 -18.13 7.16 -16.13
CA ILE A 158 -17.45 6.32 -15.13
C ILE A 158 -16.97 7.21 -14.00
N ASP A 159 -17.11 6.77 -12.77
CA ASP A 159 -16.47 7.38 -11.61
C ASP A 159 -15.12 6.69 -11.36
N PHE A 160 -14.03 7.47 -11.26
CA PHE A 160 -12.67 6.93 -11.10
C PHE A 160 -12.06 7.27 -9.74
N ILE A 161 -11.25 6.35 -9.23
CA ILE A 161 -10.36 6.51 -8.09
C ILE A 161 -8.95 6.15 -8.55
N ALA A 162 -7.92 6.92 -8.16
CA ALA A 162 -6.53 6.62 -8.50
C ALA A 162 -5.56 7.04 -7.40
N GLU A 163 -4.47 6.27 -7.26
CA GLU A 163 -3.28 6.70 -6.54
C GLU A 163 -2.35 7.43 -7.51
N SER A 164 -1.79 8.56 -7.08
CA SER A 164 -0.89 9.37 -7.91
C SER A 164 0.07 10.17 -7.06
N SER A 165 1.21 10.54 -7.62
CA SER A 165 2.12 11.48 -6.95
C SER A 165 1.69 12.93 -7.17
N LEU A 166 1.94 13.80 -6.20
CA LEU A 166 1.62 15.23 -6.30
C LEU A 166 2.30 15.90 -7.50
N SER A 167 3.49 15.43 -7.88
CA SER A 167 4.23 15.97 -9.03
C SER A 167 3.48 15.84 -10.37
N LEU A 168 2.58 14.86 -10.50
CA LEU A 168 1.78 14.62 -11.71
C LEU A 168 0.45 15.39 -11.72
N LEU A 169 0.03 15.96 -10.60
CA LEU A 169 -1.28 16.59 -10.42
C LEU A 169 -1.20 18.11 -10.64
N SER A 170 -0.87 18.55 -11.88
CA SER A 170 -0.94 19.95 -12.28
C SER A 170 -2.39 20.42 -12.48
N GLU A 171 -2.63 21.72 -12.42
CA GLU A 171 -3.99 22.26 -12.60
C GLU A 171 -4.64 21.87 -13.94
N PRO A 172 -3.94 21.89 -15.10
CA PRO A 172 -4.49 21.36 -16.35
C PRO A 172 -4.86 19.88 -16.25
N HIS A 173 -4.03 19.06 -15.61
CA HIS A 173 -4.33 17.65 -15.39
C HIS A 173 -5.57 17.47 -14.50
N LEU A 174 -5.69 18.22 -13.41
CA LEU A 174 -6.83 18.18 -12.50
C LEU A 174 -8.15 18.54 -13.21
N LYS A 175 -8.12 19.53 -14.07
CA LYS A 175 -9.28 19.91 -14.88
C LYS A 175 -9.72 18.77 -15.80
N ARG A 176 -8.77 18.13 -16.48
CA ARG A 176 -9.03 17.00 -17.39
C ARG A 176 -9.53 15.76 -16.63
N LEU A 177 -8.91 15.43 -15.48
CA LEU A 177 -9.38 14.37 -14.59
C LEU A 177 -10.83 14.61 -14.15
N ARG A 178 -11.15 15.84 -13.74
CA ARG A 178 -12.52 16.19 -13.32
C ARG A 178 -13.53 16.03 -14.43
N GLN A 179 -13.21 16.45 -15.64
CA GLN A 179 -14.08 16.29 -16.82
C GLN A 179 -14.35 14.84 -17.15
N ASN A 180 -13.41 13.95 -16.86
CA ASN A 180 -13.49 12.51 -17.16
C ASN A 180 -13.98 11.66 -15.97
N GLY A 181 -14.52 12.28 -14.91
CA GLY A 181 -15.22 11.55 -13.85
C GLY A 181 -14.35 11.09 -12.67
N PHE A 182 -13.13 11.62 -12.50
CA PHE A 182 -12.33 11.32 -11.31
C PHE A 182 -12.97 11.91 -10.05
N GLN A 183 -13.30 11.05 -9.11
CA GLN A 183 -13.98 11.38 -7.86
C GLN A 183 -13.03 11.38 -6.67
N ALA A 184 -11.97 10.58 -6.72
CA ALA A 184 -11.01 10.47 -5.64
C ALA A 184 -9.57 10.34 -6.14
N LEU A 185 -8.66 11.04 -5.47
CA LEU A 185 -7.21 10.88 -5.62
C LEU A 185 -6.55 10.61 -4.27
N LEU A 186 -5.55 9.72 -4.27
CA LEU A 186 -4.85 9.28 -3.08
C LEU A 186 -3.34 9.59 -3.18
N PRO A 187 -2.95 10.88 -3.15
CA PRO A 187 -1.54 11.24 -3.27
C PRO A 187 -0.73 10.89 -2.03
N GLY A 188 0.50 10.38 -2.26
CA GLY A 188 1.51 10.21 -1.23
C GLY A 188 2.25 11.52 -0.94
N ILE A 189 2.32 11.91 0.34
CA ILE A 189 3.15 13.01 0.86
C ILE A 189 4.42 12.43 1.47
N GLU A 190 4.28 11.31 2.16
CA GLU A 190 5.24 10.44 2.81
C GLU A 190 5.94 11.10 4.01
N SER A 191 6.82 12.08 3.80
CA SER A 191 7.61 12.76 4.85
C SER A 191 7.65 14.27 4.62
N TRP A 192 7.88 15.03 5.69
CA TRP A 192 8.10 16.47 5.63
C TRP A 192 9.56 16.84 5.34
N PHE A 193 10.48 15.89 5.48
CA PHE A 193 11.92 16.11 5.36
C PHE A 193 12.55 15.41 4.15
N ASP A 194 11.78 14.54 3.46
CA ASP A 194 12.23 13.76 2.31
C ASP A 194 11.18 13.75 1.19
N MET A 195 11.44 13.03 0.08
CA MET A 195 10.52 12.81 -1.06
C MET A 195 10.06 14.09 -1.77
N GLY A 196 10.89 15.15 -1.79
CA GLY A 196 10.56 16.43 -2.39
C GLY A 196 10.25 16.35 -3.89
N ASN A 197 10.90 15.47 -4.63
CA ASN A 197 10.66 15.26 -6.06
C ASN A 197 9.25 14.68 -6.32
N LYS A 198 8.84 13.68 -5.56
CA LYS A 198 7.51 13.07 -5.65
C LYS A 198 6.40 14.04 -5.25
N SER A 199 6.64 14.88 -4.26
CA SER A 199 5.69 15.88 -3.77
C SER A 199 5.74 17.21 -4.54
N LYS A 200 6.62 17.38 -5.52
CA LYS A 200 6.82 18.61 -6.29
C LYS A 200 7.21 19.83 -5.42
N THR A 201 7.93 19.57 -4.35
CA THR A 201 8.40 20.61 -3.41
C THR A 201 9.90 20.88 -3.51
N GLY A 202 10.62 20.08 -4.31
CA GLY A 202 12.07 20.20 -4.48
C GLY A 202 12.80 20.06 -3.15
N ALA A 203 13.67 21.01 -2.84
CA ALA A 203 14.46 21.04 -1.60
C ALA A 203 13.68 21.56 -0.36
N LYS A 204 12.42 21.96 -0.49
CA LYS A 204 11.63 22.45 0.65
C LYS A 204 11.44 21.34 1.69
N GLN A 205 11.63 21.68 2.96
CA GLN A 205 11.46 20.80 4.10
C GLN A 205 10.68 21.49 5.22
N GLY A 206 10.25 20.73 6.21
CA GLY A 206 9.57 21.25 7.39
C GLY A 206 8.33 22.08 7.04
N ILE A 207 8.21 23.23 7.66
CA ILE A 207 7.03 24.11 7.52
C ILE A 207 6.84 24.64 6.10
N ASP A 208 7.92 24.85 5.33
CA ASP A 208 7.83 25.33 3.96
C ASP A 208 7.25 24.26 3.04
N LYS A 209 7.59 22.99 3.28
CA LYS A 209 6.97 21.86 2.60
C LYS A 209 5.50 21.72 2.98
N VAL A 210 5.15 21.85 4.26
CA VAL A 210 3.75 21.84 4.72
C VAL A 210 2.93 22.90 3.99
N ASN A 211 3.42 24.14 3.90
CA ASN A 211 2.73 25.23 3.22
C ASN A 211 2.49 24.90 1.74
N ALA A 212 3.55 24.52 0.99
CA ALA A 212 3.47 24.21 -0.43
C ALA A 212 2.53 23.01 -0.70
N VAL A 213 2.63 21.94 0.10
CA VAL A 213 1.76 20.76 -0.04
C VAL A 213 0.31 21.10 0.30
N SER A 214 0.06 21.89 1.35
CA SER A 214 -1.30 22.27 1.74
C SER A 214 -1.99 23.11 0.65
N GLU A 215 -1.27 24.03 0.04
CA GLU A 215 -1.77 24.82 -1.11
C GLU A 215 -2.12 23.91 -2.29
N HIS A 216 -1.24 22.97 -2.62
CA HIS A 216 -1.47 22.03 -3.72
C HIS A 216 -2.64 21.08 -3.43
N ILE A 217 -2.75 20.53 -2.22
CA ILE A 217 -3.89 19.69 -1.83
C ILE A 217 -5.21 20.47 -1.87
N ASN A 218 -5.23 21.73 -1.45
CA ASN A 218 -6.42 22.58 -1.57
C ASN A 218 -6.78 22.87 -3.04
N LEU A 219 -5.77 23.04 -3.93
CA LEU A 219 -5.99 23.11 -5.38
C LEU A 219 -6.62 21.82 -5.90
N ILE A 220 -6.08 20.64 -5.54
CA ILE A 220 -6.65 19.35 -5.95
C ILE A 220 -8.11 19.23 -5.47
N LEU A 221 -8.41 19.61 -4.24
CA LEU A 221 -9.77 19.59 -3.65
C LEU A 221 -10.74 20.57 -4.32
N SER A 222 -10.24 21.55 -5.07
CA SER A 222 -11.11 22.45 -5.87
C SER A 222 -11.66 21.77 -7.12
N TYR A 223 -10.98 20.73 -7.63
CA TYR A 223 -11.39 19.95 -8.79
C TYR A 223 -11.94 18.57 -8.40
N ILE A 224 -11.27 17.87 -7.49
CA ILE A 224 -11.54 16.47 -7.13
C ILE A 224 -12.33 16.41 -5.82
N PRO A 225 -13.48 15.73 -5.80
CA PRO A 225 -14.38 15.72 -4.63
C PRO A 225 -13.80 15.13 -3.36
N TYR A 226 -12.88 14.14 -3.49
CA TYR A 226 -12.28 13.44 -2.37
C TYR A 226 -10.77 13.30 -2.53
N VAL A 227 -10.04 13.64 -1.49
CA VAL A 227 -8.57 13.47 -1.45
C VAL A 227 -8.20 12.79 -0.14
N GLN A 228 -7.51 11.65 -0.26
CA GLN A 228 -6.81 11.02 0.86
C GLN A 228 -5.32 11.33 0.74
N THR A 229 -4.72 11.82 1.78
CA THR A 229 -3.28 12.09 1.84
C THR A 229 -2.58 11.00 2.65
N ASN A 230 -1.56 10.38 2.06
CA ASN A 230 -0.85 9.27 2.68
C ASN A 230 0.51 9.75 3.22
N PHE A 231 0.81 9.37 4.46
CA PHE A 231 2.07 9.64 5.14
C PHE A 231 2.71 8.32 5.55
N VAL A 232 4.03 8.23 5.49
CA VAL A 232 4.76 7.10 6.09
C VAL A 232 5.31 7.55 7.43
N VAL A 233 4.76 7.04 8.53
CA VAL A 233 5.13 7.44 9.88
C VAL A 233 6.26 6.55 10.41
N GLY A 234 7.32 7.15 10.94
CA GLY A 234 8.47 6.45 11.52
C GLY A 234 9.63 6.25 10.57
N LEU A 235 9.73 7.04 9.49
CA LEU A 235 10.92 7.10 8.64
C LEU A 235 12.12 7.65 9.44
N ASP A 236 13.31 7.22 9.08
CA ASP A 236 14.55 7.71 9.72
C ASP A 236 14.86 9.19 9.41
N SER A 237 14.22 9.76 8.39
CA SER A 237 14.22 11.20 8.11
C SER A 237 13.40 12.02 9.12
N ASP A 238 12.48 11.36 9.85
CA ASP A 238 11.66 12.00 10.88
C ASP A 238 12.41 11.99 12.22
N ASN A 239 12.60 13.15 12.81
CA ASN A 239 13.34 13.29 14.06
C ASN A 239 12.50 14.02 15.11
N GLY A 240 12.33 13.37 16.27
CA GLY A 240 11.57 13.92 17.39
C GLY A 240 10.10 14.23 17.07
N PRO A 241 9.43 15.08 17.84
CA PRO A 241 8.01 15.37 17.70
C PRO A 241 7.68 16.26 16.49
N GLU A 242 8.68 16.84 15.82
CA GLU A 242 8.48 17.89 14.80
C GLU A 242 7.64 17.36 13.60
N SER A 243 7.93 16.17 13.10
CA SER A 243 7.17 15.58 11.97
C SER A 243 5.70 15.41 12.29
N PHE A 244 5.37 15.03 13.54
CA PHE A 244 3.99 14.91 14.02
C PHE A 244 3.31 16.28 14.15
N GLU A 245 4.00 17.30 14.66
CA GLU A 245 3.47 18.65 14.77
C GLU A 245 3.25 19.30 13.39
N LEU A 246 4.16 19.09 12.45
CA LEU A 246 4.00 19.52 11.06
C LEU A 246 2.78 18.87 10.41
N THR A 247 2.55 17.57 10.69
CA THR A 247 1.37 16.88 10.18
C THR A 247 0.07 17.42 10.78
N LYS A 248 0.03 17.79 12.07
CA LYS A 248 -1.12 18.49 12.67
C LYS A 248 -1.39 19.83 12.00
N ARG A 249 -0.33 20.61 11.70
CA ARG A 249 -0.46 21.89 10.95
C ARG A 249 -1.01 21.66 9.55
N PHE A 250 -0.60 20.59 8.88
CA PHE A 250 -1.16 20.21 7.58
C PHE A 250 -2.67 19.90 7.68
N VAL A 251 -3.09 19.14 8.69
CA VAL A 251 -4.52 18.83 8.94
C VAL A 251 -5.36 20.10 9.10
N ASP A 252 -4.81 21.12 9.75
CA ASP A 252 -5.50 22.41 9.88
C ASP A 252 -5.54 23.22 8.58
N LYS A 253 -4.46 23.17 7.76
CA LYS A 253 -4.35 23.93 6.51
C LYS A 253 -5.11 23.30 5.34
N ALA A 254 -5.31 21.98 5.36
CA ALA A 254 -6.05 21.23 4.34
C ALA A 254 -7.17 20.37 4.98
N PRO A 255 -8.14 20.99 5.67
CA PRO A 255 -9.09 20.28 6.52
C PRO A 255 -10.03 19.36 5.76
N ALA A 256 -10.26 19.56 4.47
CA ALA A 256 -11.12 18.68 3.64
C ALA A 256 -10.42 17.38 3.22
N ALA A 257 -9.09 17.31 3.27
CA ALA A 257 -8.34 16.09 3.00
C ALA A 257 -8.50 15.06 4.13
N PHE A 258 -8.55 13.78 3.78
CA PHE A 258 -8.53 12.70 4.77
C PHE A 258 -7.09 12.22 4.97
N PRO A 259 -6.47 12.44 6.15
CA PRO A 259 -5.12 11.98 6.38
C PRO A 259 -5.10 10.49 6.73
N ALA A 260 -4.21 9.74 6.12
CA ALA A 260 -3.91 8.34 6.44
C ALA A 260 -2.45 8.23 6.89
N TYR A 261 -2.21 7.42 7.92
CA TYR A 261 -0.93 7.28 8.61
C TYR A 261 -0.42 5.83 8.55
N PRO A 262 -0.04 5.31 7.36
CA PRO A 262 0.71 4.07 7.27
C PRO A 262 1.99 4.13 8.10
N LEU A 263 2.25 3.05 8.84
CA LEU A 263 3.50 2.91 9.59
C LEU A 263 4.60 2.36 8.68
N ILE A 264 5.83 2.83 8.88
CA ILE A 264 6.97 2.24 8.16
C ILE A 264 7.00 0.73 8.39
N THR A 265 7.14 -0.01 7.31
CA THR A 265 7.18 -1.47 7.33
C THR A 265 8.29 -1.95 6.39
N ALA A 266 9.14 -2.82 6.89
CA ALA A 266 10.13 -3.52 6.09
C ALA A 266 9.45 -4.66 5.33
N PHE A 267 9.35 -4.54 4.01
CA PHE A 267 8.67 -5.49 3.14
C PHE A 267 9.64 -6.46 2.42
N GLY A 268 10.55 -7.03 3.16
CA GLY A 268 11.42 -8.08 2.66
C GLY A 268 12.29 -7.65 1.48
N ARG A 269 12.53 -8.57 0.55
CA ARG A 269 13.50 -8.40 -0.54
C ARG A 269 13.14 -7.30 -1.54
N ALA A 270 11.87 -7.03 -1.75
CA ALA A 270 11.43 -6.12 -2.81
C ALA A 270 11.65 -4.63 -2.47
N ALA A 271 11.63 -4.25 -1.18
CA ALA A 271 11.83 -2.88 -0.75
C ALA A 271 13.31 -2.63 -0.40
N PRO A 272 14.01 -1.69 -1.07
CA PRO A 272 15.43 -1.43 -0.81
C PRO A 272 15.77 -1.11 0.65
N LEU A 273 14.92 -0.34 1.31
CA LEU A 273 15.07 0.07 2.71
C LEU A 273 15.08 -1.13 3.69
N ASN A 274 14.48 -2.26 3.29
CA ASN A 274 14.48 -3.45 4.11
C ASN A 274 15.91 -4.00 4.34
N LEU A 275 16.75 -3.97 3.32
CA LEU A 275 18.15 -4.46 3.45
C LEU A 275 18.96 -3.56 4.40
N GLU A 276 18.74 -2.26 4.37
CA GLU A 276 19.36 -1.31 5.30
C GLU A 276 18.91 -1.61 6.73
N TYR A 277 17.62 -1.69 6.97
CA TYR A 277 17.09 -2.00 8.30
C TYR A 277 17.50 -3.38 8.83
N GLN A 278 17.67 -4.36 7.96
CA GLN A 278 18.19 -5.68 8.34
C GLN A 278 19.68 -5.61 8.72
N SER A 279 20.51 -4.89 7.94
CA SER A 279 21.92 -4.73 8.25
C SER A 279 22.15 -4.05 9.59
N ASP A 280 21.24 -3.15 9.96
CA ASP A 280 21.24 -2.46 11.25
C ASP A 280 20.63 -3.28 12.40
N GLY A 281 20.12 -4.49 12.11
CA GLY A 281 19.48 -5.36 13.09
C GLY A 281 18.13 -4.84 13.62
N ARG A 282 17.46 -3.96 12.86
CA ARG A 282 16.25 -3.24 13.28
C ARG A 282 14.95 -3.91 12.83
N VAL A 283 14.99 -4.92 11.97
CA VAL A 283 13.77 -5.61 11.51
C VAL A 283 13.34 -6.65 12.56
N LEU A 284 12.12 -6.51 13.04
CA LEU A 284 11.53 -7.35 14.07
C LEU A 284 10.75 -8.54 13.47
N PRO A 285 10.69 -9.68 14.16
CA PRO A 285 10.07 -10.91 13.68
C PRO A 285 8.55 -10.90 13.79
N PHE A 286 7.89 -9.80 13.37
CA PHE A 286 6.44 -9.72 13.38
C PHE A 286 5.83 -10.75 12.42
N PRO A 287 4.74 -11.43 12.81
CA PRO A 287 3.98 -12.28 11.90
C PRO A 287 3.56 -11.54 10.64
N PHE A 288 3.63 -12.20 9.47
CA PHE A 288 3.23 -11.62 8.19
C PHE A 288 1.81 -11.02 8.20
N HIS A 289 0.93 -11.58 9.01
CA HIS A 289 -0.44 -11.09 9.22
C HIS A 289 -0.52 -9.59 9.56
N PHE A 290 0.48 -9.05 10.23
CA PHE A 290 0.52 -7.64 10.66
C PHE A 290 1.36 -6.74 9.75
N LEU A 291 2.03 -7.30 8.73
CA LEU A 291 2.85 -6.53 7.80
C LEU A 291 2.00 -5.86 6.71
N ASN A 292 1.05 -5.05 7.12
CA ASN A 292 0.10 -4.35 6.27
C ASN A 292 0.13 -2.82 6.46
N ASN A 293 1.23 -2.29 7.02
CA ASN A 293 1.48 -0.87 7.34
C ASN A 293 0.39 -0.15 8.16
N SER A 294 -0.61 -0.89 8.63
CA SER A 294 -1.77 -0.31 9.32
C SER A 294 -1.80 -0.59 10.81
N HIS A 295 -1.27 -1.73 11.24
CA HIS A 295 -1.40 -2.22 12.61
C HIS A 295 -0.08 -2.20 13.39
N ALA A 296 1.03 -2.50 12.74
CA ALA A 296 2.33 -2.53 13.38
C ALA A 296 3.41 -2.04 12.42
N SER A 297 4.48 -1.46 13.00
CA SER A 297 5.77 -1.35 12.34
C SER A 297 6.61 -2.54 12.78
N ASN A 298 7.22 -3.24 11.83
CA ASN A 298 8.22 -4.27 12.12
C ASN A 298 9.65 -3.72 12.09
N VAL A 299 9.79 -2.40 12.16
CA VAL A 299 11.09 -1.71 12.17
C VAL A 299 11.26 -0.99 13.49
N LYS A 300 12.31 -1.34 14.25
CA LYS A 300 12.66 -0.61 15.46
C LYS A 300 13.00 0.84 15.11
N PRO A 301 12.30 1.84 15.70
CA PRO A 301 12.57 3.24 15.41
C PRO A 301 14.02 3.61 15.72
N LYS A 302 14.61 4.48 14.90
CA LYS A 302 15.97 4.99 15.11
C LYS A 302 15.98 6.18 16.07
N ASN A 303 14.99 7.06 15.91
CA ASN A 303 14.95 8.36 16.56
C ASN A 303 13.99 8.44 17.75
N TYR A 304 13.37 7.31 18.12
CA TYR A 304 12.38 7.23 19.20
C TYR A 304 12.55 5.95 20.00
N SER A 305 12.25 5.98 21.29
CA SER A 305 11.85 4.77 22.01
C SER A 305 10.43 4.34 21.56
N TRP A 306 10.10 3.05 21.72
CA TRP A 306 8.75 2.58 21.38
C TRP A 306 7.63 3.30 22.14
N PRO A 307 7.75 3.53 23.47
CA PRO A 307 6.76 4.32 24.18
C PRO A 307 6.58 5.72 23.61
N GLU A 308 7.66 6.44 23.35
CA GLU A 308 7.64 7.78 22.77
C GLU A 308 6.99 7.80 21.39
N PHE A 309 7.38 6.84 20.51
CA PHE A 309 6.80 6.71 19.19
C PHE A 309 5.27 6.55 19.23
N TYR A 310 4.78 5.64 20.12
CA TYR A 310 3.34 5.44 20.25
C TYR A 310 2.63 6.61 20.93
N ASP A 311 3.26 7.33 21.85
CA ASP A 311 2.69 8.55 22.44
C ASP A 311 2.50 9.65 21.38
N LEU A 312 3.50 9.87 20.53
CA LEU A 312 3.42 10.82 19.41
C LEU A 312 2.35 10.40 18.36
N LEU A 313 2.31 9.12 18.01
CA LEU A 313 1.32 8.56 17.08
C LEU A 313 -0.11 8.67 17.63
N ILE A 314 -0.31 8.37 18.90
CA ILE A 314 -1.58 8.55 19.61
C ILE A 314 -1.98 10.02 19.60
N GLY A 315 -1.05 10.93 19.91
CA GLY A 315 -1.29 12.37 19.89
C GLY A 315 -1.71 12.88 18.52
N LEU A 316 -1.06 12.42 17.45
CA LEU A 316 -1.42 12.73 16.07
C LEU A 316 -2.81 12.19 15.69
N ALA A 317 -3.10 10.93 16.02
CA ALA A 317 -4.39 10.32 15.74
C ALA A 317 -5.53 11.00 16.53
N GLN A 318 -5.30 11.31 17.81
CA GLN A 318 -6.26 12.08 18.63
C GLN A 318 -6.57 13.44 18.03
N TYR A 319 -5.53 14.14 17.55
CA TYR A 319 -5.70 15.45 16.92
C TYR A 319 -6.52 15.35 15.63
N SER A 320 -6.09 14.47 14.72
CA SER A 320 -6.64 14.35 13.37
C SER A 320 -8.07 13.78 13.33
N TYR A 321 -8.43 12.97 14.34
CA TYR A 321 -9.76 12.35 14.48
C TYR A 321 -10.53 12.85 15.71
N SER A 322 -10.14 14.01 16.27
CA SER A 322 -10.96 14.71 17.27
C SER A 322 -12.29 15.18 16.66
N TRP A 323 -13.32 15.36 17.49
CA TRP A 323 -14.60 15.90 17.03
C TRP A 323 -14.46 17.26 16.34
N ARG A 324 -13.53 18.10 16.79
CA ARG A 324 -13.18 19.36 16.12
C ARG A 324 -12.66 19.14 14.71
N ALA A 325 -11.67 18.25 14.53
CA ALA A 325 -11.11 17.96 13.22
C ALA A 325 -12.14 17.30 12.29
N ILE A 326 -12.95 16.36 12.80
CA ILE A 326 -14.06 15.73 12.08
C ILE A 326 -15.06 16.78 11.60
N TYR A 327 -15.48 17.68 12.48
CA TYR A 327 -16.42 18.76 12.15
C TYR A 327 -15.85 19.70 11.10
N ASN A 328 -14.59 20.14 11.26
CA ASN A 328 -13.92 21.00 10.29
C ASN A 328 -13.83 20.33 8.92
N ARG A 329 -13.46 19.04 8.87
CA ARG A 329 -13.41 18.24 7.63
C ARG A 329 -14.78 18.11 7.01
N PHE A 330 -15.80 17.83 7.80
CA PHE A 330 -17.18 17.73 7.34
C PHE A 330 -17.67 19.05 6.72
N ARG A 331 -17.37 20.19 7.34
CA ARG A 331 -17.73 21.51 6.78
C ARG A 331 -16.94 21.88 5.54
N ALA A 332 -15.63 21.62 5.54
CA ALA A 332 -14.74 21.96 4.42
C ALA A 332 -15.00 21.10 3.16
N THR A 333 -15.53 19.88 3.33
CA THR A 333 -15.83 19.00 2.20
C THR A 333 -17.07 19.46 1.46
N ARG A 334 -16.93 19.81 0.16
CA ARG A 334 -17.99 20.46 -0.65
C ARG A 334 -19.12 19.52 -1.04
N THR A 335 -18.82 18.25 -1.35
CA THR A 335 -19.75 17.28 -1.91
C THR A 335 -20.32 16.34 -0.84
N ARG A 336 -21.59 15.89 -1.00
CA ARG A 336 -22.29 15.11 0.03
C ARG A 336 -21.66 13.74 0.29
N ILE A 337 -21.39 12.96 -0.76
CA ILE A 337 -20.85 11.58 -0.60
C ILE A 337 -19.48 11.61 0.08
N PRO A 338 -18.47 12.35 -0.40
CA PRO A 338 -17.19 12.52 0.28
C PRO A 338 -17.29 13.03 1.72
N ARG A 339 -18.25 13.91 2.00
CA ARG A 339 -18.51 14.42 3.35
C ARG A 339 -18.88 13.31 4.33
N TRP A 340 -19.81 12.44 3.94
CA TRP A 340 -20.20 11.29 4.75
C TRP A 340 -19.12 10.21 4.79
N MET A 341 -18.39 9.97 3.70
CA MET A 341 -17.24 9.07 3.70
C MET A 341 -16.17 9.51 4.70
N ASN A 342 -15.82 10.79 4.72
CA ASN A 342 -14.87 11.34 5.69
C ASN A 342 -15.33 11.12 7.13
N LEU A 343 -16.62 11.33 7.43
CA LEU A 343 -17.18 11.07 8.75
C LEU A 343 -17.11 9.59 9.10
N MET A 344 -17.61 8.72 8.23
CA MET A 344 -17.64 7.28 8.47
C MET A 344 -16.24 6.69 8.67
N ARG A 345 -15.25 7.10 7.87
CA ARG A 345 -13.87 6.66 8.04
C ARG A 345 -13.26 7.13 9.35
N ALA A 346 -13.49 8.38 9.73
CA ALA A 346 -12.95 8.94 10.97
C ALA A 346 -13.47 8.22 12.23
N ILE A 347 -14.74 7.77 12.24
CA ILE A 347 -15.34 7.04 13.37
C ILE A 347 -15.18 5.51 13.29
N SER A 348 -14.71 4.98 12.16
CA SER A 348 -14.50 3.55 11.91
C SER A 348 -13.19 3.04 12.53
N THR A 349 -12.83 1.81 12.15
CA THR A 349 -11.54 1.19 12.53
C THR A 349 -10.32 1.96 12.01
N GLU A 350 -10.45 2.75 10.95
CA GLU A 350 -9.35 3.55 10.41
C GLU A 350 -9.01 4.77 11.26
N GLY A 351 -10.00 5.37 11.91
CA GLY A 351 -9.82 6.52 12.79
C GLY A 351 -9.83 6.13 14.27
N SER A 352 -11.01 6.16 14.89
CA SER A 352 -11.16 5.93 16.33
C SER A 352 -10.78 4.52 16.79
N GLY A 353 -11.02 3.51 15.95
CA GLY A 353 -10.66 2.12 16.24
C GLY A 353 -9.15 1.93 16.27
N ARG A 354 -8.42 2.55 15.33
CA ARG A 354 -6.94 2.51 15.30
C ARG A 354 -6.33 3.19 16.53
N LEU A 355 -6.93 4.29 16.96
CA LEU A 355 -6.51 4.96 18.18
C LEU A 355 -6.65 4.07 19.42
N LYS A 356 -7.74 3.29 19.53
CA LYS A 356 -7.91 2.31 20.62
C LYS A 356 -6.83 1.22 20.56
N PHE A 357 -6.50 0.76 19.37
CA PHE A 357 -5.44 -0.22 19.15
C PHE A 357 -4.08 0.31 19.59
N TYR A 358 -3.68 1.52 19.17
CA TYR A 358 -2.40 2.13 19.55
C TYR A 358 -2.29 2.33 21.07
N ARG A 359 -3.35 2.77 21.73
CA ARG A 359 -3.39 2.88 23.19
C ARG A 359 -3.17 1.53 23.89
N LYS A 360 -3.71 0.45 23.31
CA LYS A 360 -3.50 -0.89 23.85
C LYS A 360 -2.06 -1.36 23.72
N ILE A 361 -1.42 -1.11 22.56
CA ILE A 361 0.00 -1.39 22.36
C ILE A 361 0.85 -0.57 23.35
N ARG A 362 0.56 0.73 23.46
CA ARG A 362 1.29 1.60 24.37
C ARG A 362 1.21 1.13 25.84
N LYS A 363 0.05 0.67 26.24
CA LYS A 363 -0.15 0.07 27.58
C LYS A 363 0.69 -1.18 27.77
N PHE A 364 0.69 -2.12 26.80
CA PHE A 364 1.51 -3.33 26.89
C PHE A 364 3.00 -3.05 26.94
N LEU A 365 3.47 -2.03 26.22
CA LEU A 365 4.87 -1.61 26.28
C LEU A 365 5.30 -1.15 27.67
N ASP A 366 4.36 -0.64 28.50
CA ASP A 366 4.64 -0.26 29.90
C ASP A 366 4.53 -1.45 30.86
N GLU A 367 3.48 -2.26 30.72
CA GLU A 367 3.05 -3.20 31.73
C GLU A 367 3.57 -4.63 31.50
N ASP A 368 3.90 -5.00 30.25
CA ASP A 368 4.27 -6.38 29.88
C ASP A 368 5.74 -6.45 29.43
N ILE A 369 6.57 -7.08 30.25
CA ILE A 369 8.02 -7.24 29.99
C ILE A 369 8.26 -8.08 28.73
N GLN A 370 7.48 -9.15 28.50
CA GLN A 370 7.66 -10.01 27.33
C GLN A 370 7.25 -9.28 26.05
N PHE A 371 6.17 -8.50 26.10
CA PHE A 371 5.73 -7.65 25.00
C PHE A 371 6.80 -6.61 24.63
N ARG A 372 7.38 -5.96 25.64
CA ARG A 372 8.48 -4.99 25.45
C ARG A 372 9.72 -5.67 24.85
N ALA A 373 10.14 -6.81 25.39
CA ALA A 373 11.29 -7.57 24.89
C ALA A 373 11.12 -7.96 23.41
N PHE A 374 9.89 -8.27 22.96
CA PHE A 374 9.60 -8.54 21.56
C PHE A 374 9.80 -7.28 20.69
N PHE A 375 9.32 -6.13 21.13
CA PHE A 375 9.49 -4.85 20.41
C PHE A 375 10.94 -4.35 20.43
N GLU A 376 11.72 -4.69 21.45
CA GLU A 376 13.16 -4.38 21.51
C GLU A 376 14.02 -5.35 20.68
N GLY A 377 13.42 -6.44 20.17
CA GLY A 377 14.14 -7.47 19.42
C GLY A 377 14.93 -8.44 20.27
N GLU A 378 14.70 -8.44 21.59
CA GLU A 378 15.39 -9.31 22.57
C GLU A 378 14.83 -10.74 22.55
N THR A 379 13.63 -10.93 22.06
CA THR A 379 12.98 -12.24 21.89
C THR A 379 12.28 -12.36 20.53
N ARG A 380 12.17 -13.60 20.03
CA ARG A 380 11.38 -13.93 18.84
C ARG A 380 10.01 -14.51 19.19
N VAL A 381 9.70 -14.66 20.48
CA VAL A 381 8.41 -15.17 20.93
C VAL A 381 7.33 -14.13 20.65
N VAL A 382 6.41 -14.48 19.76
CA VAL A 382 5.30 -13.59 19.41
C VAL A 382 4.39 -13.41 20.62
N PRO A 383 4.10 -12.16 21.06
CA PRO A 383 3.23 -11.90 22.20
C PRO A 383 1.82 -12.52 22.03
N GLN A 384 1.27 -13.07 23.08
CA GLN A 384 -0.04 -13.74 23.08
C GLN A 384 -1.15 -12.87 22.51
N PHE A 385 -1.07 -11.56 22.73
CA PHE A 385 -1.98 -10.58 22.13
C PHE A 385 -2.09 -10.70 20.61
N TYR A 386 -0.97 -10.82 19.91
CA TYR A 386 -0.94 -10.97 18.44
C TYR A 386 -1.41 -12.37 18.01
N VAL A 387 -1.03 -13.39 18.75
CA VAL A 387 -1.51 -14.77 18.51
C VAL A 387 -3.04 -14.84 18.57
N ASP A 388 -3.64 -14.22 19.59
CA ASP A 388 -5.10 -14.19 19.76
C ASP A 388 -5.80 -13.42 18.64
N MET A 389 -5.19 -12.34 18.14
CA MET A 389 -5.70 -11.61 16.97
C MET A 389 -5.70 -12.48 15.71
N ILE A 390 -4.58 -13.16 15.43
CA ILE A 390 -4.48 -14.07 14.28
C ILE A 390 -5.53 -15.19 14.39
N LYS A 391 -5.66 -15.82 15.57
CA LYS A 391 -6.68 -16.84 15.81
C LYS A 391 -8.09 -16.35 15.53
N LYS A 392 -8.41 -15.14 16.00
CA LYS A 392 -9.71 -14.52 15.79
C LYS A 392 -9.98 -14.28 14.31
N ASP A 393 -9.00 -13.75 13.58
CA ASP A 393 -9.14 -13.37 12.17
C ASP A 393 -9.22 -14.61 11.27
N LEU A 394 -8.43 -15.64 11.55
CA LEU A 394 -8.46 -16.91 10.81
C LEU A 394 -9.68 -17.76 11.16
N GLY A 395 -10.22 -17.65 12.38
CA GLY A 395 -11.34 -18.46 12.83
C GLY A 395 -11.07 -19.96 12.66
N LYS A 396 -11.92 -20.66 11.91
CA LYS A 396 -11.76 -22.10 11.65
C LYS A 396 -10.50 -22.44 10.86
N LEU A 397 -9.93 -21.50 10.11
CA LEU A 397 -8.71 -21.74 9.34
C LEU A 397 -7.46 -21.83 10.23
N TRP A 398 -7.54 -21.40 11.49
CA TRP A 398 -6.43 -21.53 12.45
C TRP A 398 -5.89 -22.96 12.55
N HIS A 399 -6.75 -23.97 12.47
CA HIS A 399 -6.36 -25.38 12.55
C HIS A 399 -5.50 -25.88 11.40
N TYR A 400 -5.47 -25.13 10.28
CA TYR A 400 -4.67 -25.45 9.09
C TYR A 400 -3.36 -24.67 9.03
N LEU A 401 -3.15 -23.75 9.98
CA LEU A 401 -1.92 -22.99 10.03
C LEU A 401 -0.79 -23.90 10.57
N PRO A 402 0.34 -24.04 9.86
CA PRO A 402 1.51 -24.74 10.38
C PRO A 402 1.98 -24.17 11.72
N GLU A 403 2.60 -24.99 12.57
CA GLU A 403 3.07 -24.54 13.89
C GLU A 403 4.04 -23.35 13.80
N ASP A 404 4.87 -23.32 12.75
CA ASP A 404 5.79 -22.23 12.46
C ASP A 404 5.18 -21.08 11.62
N GLY A 405 3.92 -21.19 11.21
CA GLY A 405 3.25 -20.25 10.29
C GLY A 405 3.05 -18.82 10.84
N ILE A 406 3.24 -18.61 12.14
CA ILE A 406 3.26 -17.28 12.76
C ILE A 406 4.66 -16.75 13.00
N TYR A 407 5.69 -17.56 12.77
CA TYR A 407 7.08 -17.15 12.99
C TYR A 407 7.74 -16.79 11.67
N HIS A 408 8.47 -15.71 11.68
CA HIS A 408 9.18 -15.24 10.52
C HIS A 408 10.63 -14.88 10.93
N ASP A 409 11.61 -15.35 10.16
CA ASP A 409 13.01 -14.94 10.34
C ASP A 409 13.29 -13.69 9.50
N PRO A 410 13.38 -12.50 10.12
CA PRO A 410 13.63 -11.25 9.37
C PRO A 410 14.99 -11.25 8.67
N ASN A 411 15.92 -12.12 9.06
CA ASN A 411 17.27 -12.21 8.47
C ASN A 411 17.35 -13.21 7.30
N ALA A 412 16.26 -13.90 6.95
CA ALA A 412 16.28 -14.89 5.87
C ALA A 412 16.74 -14.30 4.54
N TYR A 413 16.27 -13.08 4.20
CA TYR A 413 16.64 -12.41 2.94
C TYR A 413 18.07 -11.92 2.93
N LEU A 414 18.60 -11.47 4.06
CA LEU A 414 19.99 -11.02 4.18
C LEU A 414 20.93 -12.18 3.91
N LYS A 415 20.66 -13.36 4.48
CA LYS A 415 21.43 -14.59 4.22
C LYS A 415 21.41 -14.94 2.73
N SER A 416 20.25 -14.97 2.12
CA SER A 416 20.06 -15.30 0.70
C SER A 416 20.81 -14.32 -0.22
N GLU A 417 20.78 -13.02 0.05
CA GLU A 417 21.53 -12.02 -0.72
C GLU A 417 23.04 -12.14 -0.52
N MET A 418 23.49 -12.42 0.68
CA MET A 418 24.92 -12.67 0.95
C MET A 418 25.42 -13.92 0.20
N GLU A 419 24.63 -15.00 0.20
CA GLU A 419 24.97 -16.22 -0.54
C GLU A 419 25.04 -15.98 -2.05
N LYS A 420 24.12 -15.19 -2.62
CA LYS A 420 24.16 -14.79 -4.03
C LYS A 420 25.38 -13.95 -4.37
N ARG A 421 25.75 -13.00 -3.51
CA ARG A 421 26.96 -12.18 -3.68
C ARG A 421 28.23 -13.03 -3.63
N GLN A 422 28.28 -14.00 -2.70
CA GLN A 422 29.40 -14.94 -2.59
C GLN A 422 29.51 -15.85 -3.80
N LYS A 423 28.37 -16.37 -4.35
CA LYS A 423 28.36 -17.14 -5.61
C LYS A 423 28.86 -16.30 -6.79
N LYS A 424 28.40 -15.06 -6.90
CA LYS A 424 28.82 -14.13 -7.96
C LYS A 424 30.32 -13.81 -7.89
N ALA A 425 30.85 -13.61 -6.68
CA ALA A 425 32.27 -13.37 -6.46
C ALA A 425 33.15 -14.60 -6.73
N ARG A 426 32.61 -15.83 -6.64
CA ARG A 426 33.31 -17.07 -6.97
C ARG A 426 33.27 -17.41 -8.45
N THR A 427 32.37 -16.81 -9.21
CA THR A 427 32.20 -17.03 -10.66
C THR A 427 32.76 -15.89 -11.52
N ALA A 428 33.22 -14.80 -10.90
CA ALA A 428 33.98 -13.71 -11.51
C ALA A 428 35.48 -13.89 -11.26
#